data_4001da814b91961d95a59f7ffdfb4e4e
#
_entry.id   4001da814b91961d95a59f7ffdfb4e4e
#
_cell.length_a   1.000
_cell.length_b   1.000
_cell.length_c   1.000
_cell.angle_alpha   90.00
_cell.angle_beta   90.00
_cell.angle_gamma   90.00
#
_symmetry.space_group_name_H-M   'P 1'
#
loop_
_entity.id
_entity.type
_entity.pdbx_description
1 polymer ?
#
loop_
_entity_poly.entity_id
_entity_poly.type
_entity_poly.pdbx_seq_one_letter_code
_entity_poly.pdbx_strand_id
1 'polypeptide(L)'
;MILAMISWGASWPAAKIVGQYANPQDLIVWRFAFALVAMLIVMKIFNIPLTFPAKSLKFVVSASMLILIYNYNYLKGTQVGQSGLGGVIVPTLSPLLTFVFSVLFLKNKLQSKESIGLVVGLIGAVLLVRAWEMNANTVISSGNIYFLLGATVWAGATIFTQKASFELHPINFSFWVYGIAMLFALPVFPIDALTAIFSYDWIFWINFILISMIALGLGTTAYFITTMRLGSGKASSFMFIVPFSAVISSSIFLGEVIALTTVIGGIFAIMAVYIINK
;
A
#
# COMPACT_ATOMS: atom_id res chain seq x y z
N MET A 1 -5.48 3.73 11.76
CA MET A 1 -5.47 2.66 10.72
C MET A 1 -6.66 2.71 9.78
N ILE A 2 -7.91 2.74 10.25
CA ILE A 2 -9.09 2.70 9.35
C ILE A 2 -9.05 3.78 8.27
N LEU A 3 -8.79 5.05 8.63
CA LEU A 3 -8.65 6.13 7.64
C LEU A 3 -7.54 5.89 6.62
N ALA A 4 -6.42 5.27 7.05
CA ALA A 4 -5.35 4.89 6.13
C ALA A 4 -5.83 3.81 5.13
N MET A 5 -6.59 2.82 5.58
CA MET A 5 -7.14 1.78 4.68
C MET A 5 -8.18 2.36 3.72
N ILE A 6 -8.99 3.32 4.17
CA ILE A 6 -9.93 4.05 3.29
C ILE A 6 -9.16 4.84 2.22
N SER A 7 -8.12 5.57 2.60
CA SER A 7 -7.29 6.31 1.64
C SER A 7 -6.61 5.39 0.62
N TRP A 8 -6.16 4.21 1.06
CA TRP A 8 -5.61 3.21 0.15
C TRP A 8 -6.65 2.64 -0.81
N GLY A 9 -7.89 2.38 -0.34
CA GLY A 9 -8.97 1.96 -1.23
C GLY A 9 -9.24 2.99 -2.32
N ALA A 10 -9.39 4.26 -1.94
CA ALA A 10 -9.62 5.37 -2.88
C ALA A 10 -8.41 5.62 -3.81
N SER A 11 -7.20 5.23 -3.41
CA SER A 11 -5.99 5.43 -4.22
C SER A 11 -5.94 4.57 -5.49
N TRP A 12 -6.64 3.45 -5.54
CA TRP A 12 -6.61 2.55 -6.72
C TRP A 12 -7.25 3.19 -7.96
N PRO A 13 -8.49 3.69 -7.92
CA PRO A 13 -9.06 4.42 -9.06
C PRO A 13 -8.27 5.70 -9.35
N ALA A 14 -7.81 6.42 -8.34
CA ALA A 14 -7.01 7.63 -8.52
C ALA A 14 -5.70 7.35 -9.27
N ALA A 15 -5.01 6.24 -8.97
CA ALA A 15 -3.80 5.85 -9.69
C ALA A 15 -4.08 5.48 -11.16
N LYS A 16 -5.24 4.89 -11.46
CA LYS A 16 -5.67 4.63 -12.84
C LYS A 16 -5.84 5.93 -13.61
N ILE A 17 -6.44 6.95 -13.01
CA ILE A 17 -6.60 8.28 -13.61
C ILE A 17 -5.23 8.90 -13.86
N VAL A 18 -4.37 8.96 -12.84
CA VAL A 18 -3.01 9.52 -12.96
C VAL A 18 -2.17 8.82 -14.02
N GLY A 19 -2.31 7.50 -14.15
CA GLY A 19 -1.62 6.70 -15.16
C GLY A 19 -2.03 6.98 -16.61
N GLN A 20 -3.09 7.77 -16.85
CA GLN A 20 -3.48 8.25 -18.19
C GLN A 20 -2.64 9.46 -18.64
N TYR A 21 -2.05 10.20 -17.71
CA TYR A 21 -1.28 11.40 -17.97
C TYR A 21 0.21 11.12 -18.20
N ALA A 22 0.78 10.16 -17.45
CA ALA A 22 2.23 9.91 -17.49
C ALA A 22 2.57 8.46 -17.13
N ASN A 23 3.77 8.03 -17.50
CA ASN A 23 4.28 6.71 -17.16
C ASN A 23 4.74 6.63 -15.68
N PRO A 24 4.85 5.43 -15.12
CA PRO A 24 5.30 5.24 -13.74
C PRO A 24 6.65 5.90 -13.42
N GLN A 25 7.63 5.83 -14.34
CA GLN A 25 8.93 6.43 -14.16
C GLN A 25 8.87 7.96 -14.10
N ASP A 26 7.93 8.59 -14.79
CA ASP A 26 7.74 10.05 -14.81
C ASP A 26 7.13 10.56 -13.50
N LEU A 27 6.38 9.71 -12.82
CA LEU A 27 5.61 10.04 -11.63
C LEU A 27 6.31 9.68 -10.32
N ILE A 28 7.19 8.66 -10.33
CA ILE A 28 7.64 7.99 -9.11
C ILE A 28 8.49 8.91 -8.20
N VAL A 29 9.36 9.72 -8.79
CA VAL A 29 10.19 10.69 -8.05
C VAL A 29 9.29 11.76 -7.42
N TRP A 30 8.37 12.32 -8.18
CA TRP A 30 7.40 13.30 -7.69
C TRP A 30 6.52 12.72 -6.58
N ARG A 31 6.11 11.47 -6.73
CA ARG A 31 5.30 10.79 -5.71
C ARG A 31 6.02 10.70 -4.37
N PHE A 32 7.30 10.35 -4.37
CA PHE A 32 8.11 10.35 -3.15
C PHE A 32 8.40 11.75 -2.65
N ALA A 33 8.63 12.73 -3.52
CA ALA A 33 8.80 14.13 -3.13
C ALA A 33 7.58 14.67 -2.38
N PHE A 34 6.37 14.42 -2.88
CA PHE A 34 5.13 14.82 -2.21
C PHE A 34 4.91 14.07 -0.88
N ALA A 35 5.29 12.79 -0.80
CA ALA A 35 5.27 12.04 0.45
C ALA A 35 6.26 12.63 1.48
N LEU A 36 7.46 13.06 1.04
CA LEU A 36 8.42 13.75 1.90
C LEU A 36 7.88 15.09 2.41
N VAL A 37 7.24 15.89 1.54
CA VAL A 37 6.58 17.13 1.97
C VAL A 37 5.54 16.84 3.05
N ALA A 38 4.71 15.82 2.87
CA ALA A 38 3.75 15.42 3.90
C ALA A 38 4.44 15.03 5.22
N MET A 39 5.58 14.32 5.18
CA MET A 39 6.33 13.97 6.38
C MET A 39 6.96 15.18 7.05
N LEU A 40 7.52 16.13 6.29
CA LEU A 40 8.05 17.37 6.85
C LEU A 40 6.96 18.19 7.57
N ILE A 41 5.76 18.26 7.00
CA ILE A 41 4.61 18.92 7.64
C ILE A 41 4.26 18.21 8.96
N VAL A 42 4.15 16.87 8.95
CA VAL A 42 3.86 16.08 10.16
C VAL A 42 4.95 16.27 11.22
N MET A 43 6.23 16.20 10.83
CA MET A 43 7.35 16.42 11.75
C MET A 43 7.32 17.80 12.37
N LYS A 44 7.00 18.83 11.59
CA LYS A 44 6.88 20.22 12.08
C LYS A 44 5.70 20.35 13.06
N ILE A 45 4.52 19.81 12.73
CA ILE A 45 3.32 19.92 13.58
C ILE A 45 3.54 19.22 14.94
N PHE A 46 4.17 18.05 14.94
CA PHE A 46 4.38 17.25 16.15
C PHE A 46 5.75 17.49 16.81
N ASN A 47 6.53 18.47 16.35
CA ASN A 47 7.87 18.79 16.85
C ASN A 47 8.79 17.57 16.93
N ILE A 48 8.77 16.71 15.89
CA ILE A 48 9.61 15.52 15.82
C ILE A 48 10.93 15.86 15.18
N PRO A 49 12.05 15.75 15.92
CA PRO A 49 13.37 16.06 15.36
C PRO A 49 13.75 15.03 14.28
N LEU A 50 14.42 15.51 13.23
CA LEU A 50 14.99 14.62 12.22
C LEU A 50 16.23 13.92 12.81
N THR A 51 16.18 12.60 12.91
CA THR A 51 17.28 11.78 13.40
C THR A 51 17.78 10.85 12.30
N PHE A 52 19.11 10.74 12.16
CA PHE A 52 19.71 9.86 11.17
C PHE A 52 19.63 8.38 11.64
N PRO A 53 19.22 7.44 10.78
CA PRO A 53 18.98 6.04 11.16
C PRO A 53 20.25 5.17 11.16
N ALA A 54 21.36 5.62 11.75
CA ALA A 54 22.66 4.95 11.61
C ALA A 54 22.62 3.44 11.92
N LYS A 55 21.99 3.05 13.03
CA LYS A 55 21.89 1.65 13.45
C LYS A 55 20.88 0.86 12.62
N SER A 56 19.77 1.49 12.22
CA SER A 56 18.70 0.88 11.43
C SER A 56 18.91 1.02 9.92
N LEU A 57 20.00 1.65 9.47
CA LEU A 57 20.20 2.04 8.06
C LEU A 57 19.96 0.88 7.09
N LYS A 58 20.48 -0.30 7.38
CA LYS A 58 20.26 -1.49 6.55
C LYS A 58 18.77 -1.85 6.37
N PHE A 59 17.97 -1.68 7.41
CA PHE A 59 16.54 -1.98 7.35
C PHE A 59 15.78 -0.88 6.61
N VAL A 60 16.18 0.37 6.80
CA VAL A 60 15.63 1.53 6.08
C VAL A 60 15.92 1.40 4.58
N VAL A 61 17.17 1.13 4.19
CA VAL A 61 17.57 0.94 2.78
C VAL A 61 16.83 -0.23 2.15
N SER A 62 16.74 -1.38 2.84
CA SER A 62 16.00 -2.54 2.34
C SER A 62 14.51 -2.23 2.16
N ALA A 63 13.89 -1.56 3.14
CA ALA A 63 12.50 -1.14 3.04
C ALA A 63 12.31 -0.14 1.88
N SER A 64 13.23 0.82 1.71
CA SER A 64 13.18 1.83 0.63
C SER A 64 13.19 1.18 -0.74
N MET A 65 14.05 0.21 -0.95
CA MET A 65 14.13 -0.51 -2.23
C MET A 65 12.83 -1.28 -2.51
N LEU A 66 12.29 -1.99 -1.51
CA LEU A 66 11.05 -2.72 -1.66
C LEU A 66 9.84 -1.78 -1.85
N ILE A 67 9.81 -0.64 -1.16
CA ILE A 67 8.76 0.38 -1.34
C ILE A 67 8.87 1.03 -2.73
N LEU A 68 10.07 1.26 -3.26
CA LEU A 68 10.26 1.73 -4.63
C LEU A 68 9.70 0.71 -5.63
N ILE A 69 10.10 -0.56 -5.51
CA ILE A 69 9.62 -1.63 -6.39
C ILE A 69 8.09 -1.78 -6.28
N TYR A 70 7.55 -1.71 -5.06
CA TYR A 70 6.10 -1.71 -4.84
C TYR A 70 5.40 -0.56 -5.58
N ASN A 71 5.90 0.67 -5.43
CA ASN A 71 5.29 1.85 -6.04
C ASN A 71 5.35 1.81 -7.57
N TYR A 72 6.43 1.30 -8.15
CA TYR A 72 6.51 1.06 -9.59
C TYR A 72 5.47 0.04 -10.05
N ASN A 73 5.39 -1.11 -9.36
CA ASN A 73 4.42 -2.16 -9.69
C ASN A 73 2.97 -1.68 -9.50
N TYR A 74 2.69 -0.89 -8.46
CA TYR A 74 1.39 -0.29 -8.22
C TYR A 74 0.97 0.63 -9.37
N LEU A 75 1.83 1.58 -9.77
CA LEU A 75 1.54 2.51 -10.87
C LEU A 75 1.44 1.77 -12.22
N LYS A 76 2.39 0.86 -12.50
CA LYS A 76 2.38 0.10 -13.76
C LYS A 76 1.19 -0.85 -13.82
N GLY A 77 0.92 -1.57 -12.76
CA GLY A 77 -0.23 -2.47 -12.70
C GLY A 77 -1.56 -1.75 -12.89
N THR A 78 -1.75 -0.58 -12.26
CA THR A 78 -2.97 0.23 -12.45
C THR A 78 -3.06 0.84 -13.84
N GLN A 79 -1.93 1.20 -14.47
CA GLN A 79 -1.90 1.72 -15.84
C GLN A 79 -2.32 0.67 -16.86
N VAL A 80 -1.74 -0.53 -16.82
CA VAL A 80 -1.94 -1.58 -17.84
C VAL A 80 -3.05 -2.58 -17.50
N GLY A 81 -3.40 -2.72 -16.21
CA GLY A 81 -4.39 -3.66 -15.71
C GLY A 81 -5.66 -2.98 -15.20
N GLN A 82 -6.48 -3.78 -14.53
CA GLN A 82 -7.70 -3.30 -13.86
C GLN A 82 -7.37 -2.87 -12.42
N SER A 83 -7.53 -1.58 -12.14
CA SER A 83 -7.24 -1.03 -10.80
C SER A 83 -8.09 -1.67 -9.70
N GLY A 84 -9.34 -2.03 -10.00
CA GLY A 84 -10.21 -2.75 -9.07
C GLY A 84 -9.64 -4.11 -8.65
N LEU A 85 -9.06 -4.88 -9.59
CA LEU A 85 -8.39 -6.15 -9.27
C LEU A 85 -7.13 -5.92 -8.41
N GLY A 86 -6.34 -4.90 -8.73
CA GLY A 86 -5.18 -4.52 -7.92
C GLY A 86 -5.57 -4.17 -6.48
N GLY A 87 -6.66 -3.40 -6.33
CA GLY A 87 -7.24 -3.00 -5.05
C GLY A 87 -7.77 -4.18 -4.20
N VAL A 88 -7.87 -5.36 -4.77
CA VAL A 88 -8.22 -6.59 -4.04
C VAL A 88 -7.02 -7.52 -3.91
N ILE A 89 -6.33 -7.83 -5.01
CA ILE A 89 -5.19 -8.79 -5.00
C ILE A 89 -4.13 -8.36 -3.99
N VAL A 90 -3.67 -7.11 -4.09
CA VAL A 90 -2.57 -6.64 -3.23
C VAL A 90 -2.96 -6.64 -1.75
N PRO A 91 -4.08 -6.01 -1.32
CA PRO A 91 -4.43 -5.96 0.10
C PRO A 91 -4.84 -7.31 0.69
N THR A 92 -5.22 -8.27 -0.14
CA THR A 92 -5.56 -9.63 0.32
C THR A 92 -4.33 -10.52 0.44
N LEU A 93 -3.48 -10.50 -0.57
CA LEU A 93 -2.31 -11.37 -0.62
C LEU A 93 -1.20 -10.89 0.33
N SER A 94 -1.04 -9.57 0.50
CA SER A 94 0.00 -9.01 1.36
C SER A 94 -0.07 -9.47 2.82
N PRO A 95 -1.24 -9.52 3.51
CA PRO A 95 -1.32 -10.08 4.85
C PRO A 95 -0.88 -11.55 4.90
N LEU A 96 -1.33 -12.38 3.96
CA LEU A 96 -0.97 -13.80 3.91
C LEU A 96 0.55 -13.96 3.77
N LEU A 97 1.16 -13.26 2.82
CA LEU A 97 2.60 -13.28 2.62
C LEU A 97 3.37 -12.68 3.81
N THR A 98 2.84 -11.63 4.44
CA THR A 98 3.44 -11.03 5.65
C THR A 98 3.48 -12.02 6.80
N PHE A 99 2.43 -12.80 7.01
CA PHE A 99 2.43 -13.86 8.02
C PHE A 99 3.44 -14.96 7.69
N VAL A 100 3.51 -15.43 6.44
CA VAL A 100 4.52 -16.40 6.00
C VAL A 100 5.93 -15.85 6.25
N PHE A 101 6.21 -14.63 5.82
CA PHE A 101 7.51 -13.98 6.02
C PHE A 101 7.81 -13.73 7.49
N SER A 102 6.81 -13.41 8.32
CA SER A 102 6.98 -13.26 9.76
C SER A 102 7.42 -14.58 10.42
N VAL A 103 6.86 -15.71 10.01
CA VAL A 103 7.31 -17.02 10.50
C VAL A 103 8.73 -17.33 10.02
N LEU A 104 9.03 -17.10 8.73
CA LEU A 104 10.32 -17.45 8.14
C LEU A 104 11.47 -16.54 8.62
N PHE A 105 11.25 -15.22 8.66
CA PHE A 105 12.32 -14.24 8.88
C PHE A 105 12.37 -13.66 10.30
N LEU A 106 11.24 -13.67 11.02
CA LEU A 106 11.16 -13.20 12.41
C LEU A 106 11.04 -14.36 13.41
N LYS A 107 10.86 -15.59 12.91
CA LYS A 107 10.65 -16.79 13.74
C LYS A 107 9.43 -16.69 14.68
N ASN A 108 8.45 -15.87 14.30
CA ASN A 108 7.20 -15.73 15.03
C ASN A 108 6.39 -17.03 14.92
N LYS A 109 5.75 -17.43 16.03
CA LYS A 109 4.80 -18.54 16.00
C LYS A 109 3.41 -18.01 15.64
N LEU A 110 2.79 -18.61 14.61
CA LEU A 110 1.40 -18.31 14.27
C LEU A 110 0.49 -18.78 15.41
N GLN A 111 -0.34 -17.88 15.92
CA GLN A 111 -1.37 -18.26 16.88
C GLN A 111 -2.61 -18.77 16.12
N SER A 112 -3.39 -19.67 16.76
CA SER A 112 -4.60 -20.24 16.12
C SER A 112 -5.58 -19.15 15.69
N LYS A 113 -5.75 -18.09 16.47
CA LYS A 113 -6.61 -16.95 16.11
C LYS A 113 -6.12 -16.19 14.87
N GLU A 114 -4.81 -16.06 14.67
CA GLU A 114 -4.23 -15.44 13.47
C GLU A 114 -4.52 -16.29 12.23
N SER A 115 -4.35 -17.60 12.34
CA SER A 115 -4.69 -18.55 11.26
C SER A 115 -6.18 -18.48 10.90
N ILE A 116 -7.07 -18.47 11.90
CA ILE A 116 -8.51 -18.36 11.70
C ILE A 116 -8.85 -17.04 11.02
N GLY A 117 -8.30 -15.93 11.52
CA GLY A 117 -8.53 -14.62 10.94
C GLY A 117 -8.03 -14.49 9.50
N LEU A 118 -6.89 -15.11 9.15
CA LEU A 118 -6.39 -15.15 7.77
C LEU A 118 -7.35 -15.89 6.84
N VAL A 119 -7.87 -17.05 7.27
CA VAL A 119 -8.86 -17.82 6.49
C VAL A 119 -10.14 -17.00 6.30
N VAL A 120 -10.65 -16.38 7.37
CA VAL A 120 -11.83 -15.51 7.30
C VAL A 120 -11.61 -14.32 6.35
N GLY A 121 -10.43 -13.68 6.40
CA GLY A 121 -10.06 -12.59 5.50
C GLY A 121 -9.96 -13.03 4.04
N LEU A 122 -9.41 -14.22 3.78
CA LEU A 122 -9.33 -14.79 2.45
C LEU A 122 -10.73 -15.08 1.87
N ILE A 123 -11.62 -15.66 2.68
CA ILE A 123 -13.04 -15.87 2.28
C ILE A 123 -13.68 -14.52 1.93
N GLY A 124 -13.50 -13.52 2.76
CA GLY A 124 -14.00 -12.16 2.51
C GLY A 124 -13.52 -11.61 1.17
N ALA A 125 -12.23 -11.77 0.86
CA ALA A 125 -11.66 -11.31 -0.39
C ALA A 125 -12.19 -12.06 -1.61
N VAL A 126 -12.33 -13.37 -1.54
CA VAL A 126 -12.93 -14.20 -2.61
C VAL A 126 -14.35 -13.74 -2.93
N LEU A 127 -15.16 -13.41 -1.89
CA LEU A 127 -16.51 -12.87 -2.04
C LEU A 127 -16.52 -11.47 -2.66
N LEU A 128 -15.58 -10.60 -2.25
CA LEU A 128 -15.45 -9.22 -2.77
C LEU A 128 -15.15 -9.19 -4.26
N VAL A 129 -14.22 -10.02 -4.74
CA VAL A 129 -13.85 -10.07 -6.17
C VAL A 129 -14.74 -10.95 -7.00
N ARG A 130 -15.68 -11.70 -6.38
CA ARG A 130 -16.45 -12.74 -7.06
C ARG A 130 -15.54 -13.70 -7.84
N ALA A 131 -14.54 -14.28 -7.13
CA ALA A 131 -13.47 -15.05 -7.76
C ALA A 131 -13.96 -16.19 -8.66
N TRP A 132 -15.19 -16.69 -8.45
CA TRP A 132 -15.83 -17.69 -9.30
C TRP A 132 -16.28 -17.17 -10.69
N GLU A 133 -16.34 -15.85 -10.88
CA GLU A 133 -16.63 -15.22 -12.17
C GLU A 133 -15.34 -14.95 -12.98
N MET A 134 -14.16 -15.10 -12.34
CA MET A 134 -12.86 -14.86 -12.97
C MET A 134 -12.35 -16.11 -13.69
N ASN A 135 -11.86 -15.94 -14.91
CA ASN A 135 -11.13 -17.00 -15.60
C ASN A 135 -9.60 -16.80 -15.45
N ALA A 136 -8.84 -17.90 -15.58
CA ALA A 136 -7.38 -17.88 -15.42
C ALA A 136 -6.67 -16.90 -16.38
N ASN A 137 -7.19 -16.75 -17.60
CA ASN A 137 -6.61 -15.82 -18.58
C ASN A 137 -6.78 -14.36 -18.15
N THR A 138 -7.91 -14.00 -17.52
CA THR A 138 -8.12 -12.65 -16.98
C THR A 138 -7.15 -12.35 -15.86
N VAL A 139 -6.82 -13.34 -15.02
CA VAL A 139 -5.87 -13.16 -13.91
C VAL A 139 -4.43 -13.00 -14.43
N ILE A 140 -4.04 -13.70 -15.49
CA ILE A 140 -2.66 -13.70 -15.99
C ILE A 140 -2.42 -12.58 -17.01
N SER A 141 -3.40 -12.28 -17.88
CA SER A 141 -3.22 -11.40 -19.04
C SER A 141 -3.40 -9.90 -18.77
N SER A 142 -4.00 -9.51 -17.65
CA SER A 142 -4.42 -8.11 -17.39
C SER A 142 -3.44 -7.29 -16.57
N GLY A 143 -2.14 -7.57 -16.64
CA GLY A 143 -1.14 -6.83 -15.86
C GLY A 143 -1.08 -7.24 -14.38
N ASN A 144 -1.77 -8.31 -13.98
CA ASN A 144 -1.87 -8.76 -12.60
C ASN A 144 -0.55 -9.26 -12.02
N ILE A 145 0.44 -9.59 -12.86
CA ILE A 145 1.80 -9.90 -12.42
C ILE A 145 2.40 -8.76 -11.57
N TYR A 146 2.13 -7.50 -11.95
CA TYR A 146 2.57 -6.34 -11.17
C TYR A 146 1.93 -6.30 -9.78
N PHE A 147 0.66 -6.70 -9.66
CA PHE A 147 -0.03 -6.76 -8.37
C PHE A 147 0.48 -7.89 -7.48
N LEU A 148 0.78 -9.07 -8.06
CA LEU A 148 1.38 -10.19 -7.34
C LEU A 148 2.79 -9.85 -6.83
N LEU A 149 3.62 -9.27 -7.69
CA LEU A 149 4.94 -8.75 -7.30
C LEU A 149 4.80 -7.66 -6.24
N GLY A 150 3.87 -6.72 -6.42
CA GLY A 150 3.57 -5.66 -5.47
C GLY A 150 3.22 -6.22 -4.08
N ALA A 151 2.33 -7.19 -3.99
CA ALA A 151 1.97 -7.83 -2.72
C ALA A 151 3.17 -8.49 -2.04
N THR A 152 4.03 -9.15 -2.82
CA THR A 152 5.21 -9.86 -2.31
C THR A 152 6.25 -8.88 -1.74
N VAL A 153 6.57 -7.83 -2.49
CA VAL A 153 7.56 -6.84 -2.02
C VAL A 153 7.02 -6.00 -0.87
N TRP A 154 5.70 -5.73 -0.84
CA TRP A 154 5.05 -5.07 0.30
C TRP A 154 5.18 -5.88 1.59
N ALA A 155 4.94 -7.19 1.52
CA ALA A 155 5.12 -8.09 2.67
C ALA A 155 6.57 -8.04 3.17
N GLY A 156 7.55 -8.08 2.27
CA GLY A 156 8.97 -7.91 2.61
C GLY A 156 9.26 -6.57 3.27
N ALA A 157 8.76 -5.45 2.72
CA ALA A 157 8.92 -4.11 3.29
C ALA A 157 8.35 -4.04 4.72
N THR A 158 7.20 -4.70 4.96
CA THR A 158 6.57 -4.78 6.29
C THR A 158 7.48 -5.48 7.31
N ILE A 159 8.18 -6.55 6.91
CA ILE A 159 9.15 -7.23 7.80
C ILE A 159 10.34 -6.32 8.14
N PHE A 160 10.91 -5.61 7.17
CA PHE A 160 12.00 -4.68 7.44
C PHE A 160 11.55 -3.49 8.28
N THR A 161 10.32 -3.01 8.10
CA THR A 161 9.70 -1.99 8.97
C THR A 161 9.64 -2.46 10.42
N GLN A 162 9.21 -3.70 10.67
CA GLN A 162 9.19 -4.25 12.02
C GLN A 162 10.61 -4.38 12.61
N LYS A 163 11.60 -4.80 11.81
CA LYS A 163 12.98 -4.90 12.26
C LYS A 163 13.59 -3.54 12.64
N ALA A 164 13.16 -2.46 12.02
CA ALA A 164 13.62 -1.10 12.33
C ALA A 164 12.99 -0.52 13.62
N SER A 165 11.94 -1.13 14.17
CA SER A 165 11.12 -0.58 15.27
C SER A 165 11.88 -0.33 16.57
N PHE A 166 12.98 -1.03 16.81
CA PHE A 166 13.73 -0.95 18.06
C PHE A 166 14.64 0.27 18.18
N GLU A 167 14.89 0.99 17.08
CA GLU A 167 15.96 1.97 17.01
C GLU A 167 15.56 3.32 16.41
N LEU A 168 14.39 3.41 15.80
CA LEU A 168 13.99 4.60 15.05
C LEU A 168 12.52 4.95 15.26
N HIS A 169 12.27 6.24 15.46
CA HIS A 169 10.89 6.75 15.52
C HIS A 169 10.18 6.51 14.18
N PRO A 170 8.93 5.99 14.17
CA PRO A 170 8.27 5.57 12.92
C PRO A 170 8.15 6.66 11.85
N ILE A 171 7.95 7.92 12.26
CA ILE A 171 7.86 9.06 11.32
C ILE A 171 9.23 9.34 10.69
N ASN A 172 10.32 9.25 11.46
CA ASN A 172 11.68 9.33 10.91
C ASN A 172 11.96 8.17 9.94
N PHE A 173 11.49 6.96 10.28
CA PHE A 173 11.59 5.82 9.38
C PHE A 173 10.91 6.10 8.04
N SER A 174 9.65 6.60 8.07
CA SER A 174 8.91 6.95 6.83
C SER A 174 9.65 8.01 6.02
N PHE A 175 10.13 9.07 6.68
CA PHE A 175 10.90 10.13 6.01
C PHE A 175 12.11 9.56 5.28
N TRP A 176 12.94 8.76 5.95
CA TRP A 176 14.14 8.18 5.33
C TRP A 176 13.79 7.13 4.27
N VAL A 177 12.75 6.34 4.47
CA VAL A 177 12.29 5.38 3.44
C VAL A 177 11.88 6.10 2.16
N TYR A 178 11.10 7.17 2.25
CA TYR A 178 10.68 7.92 1.06
C TYR A 178 11.85 8.67 0.43
N GLY A 179 12.73 9.27 1.24
CA GLY A 179 13.92 9.98 0.74
C GLY A 179 14.88 9.06 -0.02
N ILE A 180 15.21 7.92 0.56
CA ILE A 180 16.11 6.95 -0.09
C ILE A 180 15.44 6.31 -1.30
N ALA A 181 14.14 5.99 -1.24
CA ALA A 181 13.41 5.48 -2.39
C ALA A 181 13.38 6.50 -3.55
N MET A 182 13.22 7.79 -3.24
CA MET A 182 13.33 8.87 -4.23
C MET A 182 14.72 8.88 -4.87
N LEU A 183 15.80 8.82 -4.07
CA LEU A 183 17.17 8.79 -4.58
C LEU A 183 17.42 7.59 -5.49
N PHE A 184 16.90 6.42 -5.14
CA PHE A 184 17.01 5.22 -5.99
C PHE A 184 16.18 5.31 -7.27
N ALA A 185 15.14 6.13 -7.30
CA ALA A 185 14.33 6.36 -8.50
C ALA A 185 14.97 7.34 -9.48
N LEU A 186 15.86 8.25 -9.03
CA LEU A 186 16.48 9.27 -9.88
C LEU A 186 17.17 8.75 -11.14
N PRO A 187 17.92 7.63 -11.12
CA PRO A 187 18.62 7.14 -12.32
C PRO A 187 17.71 6.75 -13.49
N VAL A 188 16.44 6.41 -13.20
CA VAL A 188 15.44 6.03 -14.21
C VAL A 188 14.42 7.12 -14.47
N PHE A 189 14.54 8.27 -13.80
CA PHE A 189 13.63 9.41 -13.94
C PHE A 189 14.00 10.24 -15.18
N PRO A 190 13.09 10.41 -16.16
CA PRO A 190 13.35 11.26 -17.32
C PRO A 190 13.42 12.74 -16.91
N ILE A 191 14.46 13.44 -17.37
CA ILE A 191 14.65 14.85 -17.03
C ILE A 191 13.47 15.71 -17.50
N ASP A 192 12.91 15.40 -18.65
CA ASP A 192 11.75 16.11 -19.20
C ASP A 192 10.50 16.01 -18.31
N ALA A 193 10.37 14.93 -17.53
CA ALA A 193 9.27 14.76 -16.60
C ALA A 193 9.35 15.73 -15.40
N LEU A 194 10.51 16.37 -15.18
CA LEU A 194 10.68 17.34 -14.09
C LEU A 194 9.71 18.53 -14.22
N THR A 195 9.48 19.00 -15.42
CA THR A 195 8.60 20.15 -15.69
C THR A 195 7.24 19.75 -16.28
N ALA A 196 7.17 18.61 -16.96
CA ALA A 196 5.96 18.14 -17.62
C ALA A 196 4.77 18.00 -16.67
N ILE A 197 5.00 17.59 -15.43
CA ILE A 197 3.93 17.41 -14.42
C ILE A 197 3.13 18.70 -14.17
N PHE A 198 3.73 19.87 -14.30
CA PHE A 198 3.07 21.15 -14.06
C PHE A 198 2.15 21.59 -15.21
N SER A 199 2.17 20.91 -16.35
CA SER A 199 1.24 21.16 -17.47
C SER A 199 -0.10 20.41 -17.35
N TYR A 200 -0.22 19.48 -16.40
CA TYR A 200 -1.42 18.68 -16.22
C TYR A 200 -2.52 19.47 -15.51
N ASP A 201 -3.75 19.08 -15.75
CA ASP A 201 -4.94 19.72 -15.25
C ASP A 201 -5.23 19.43 -13.75
N TRP A 202 -6.29 20.04 -13.22
CA TRP A 202 -6.70 19.88 -11.83
C TRP A 202 -7.15 18.45 -11.49
N ILE A 203 -7.65 17.67 -12.48
CA ILE A 203 -8.05 16.27 -12.29
C ILE A 203 -6.81 15.44 -11.94
N PHE A 204 -5.71 15.64 -12.69
CA PHE A 204 -4.43 15.01 -12.34
C PHE A 204 -4.03 15.37 -10.91
N TRP A 205 -4.02 16.66 -10.56
CA TRP A 205 -3.47 17.12 -9.27
C TRP A 205 -4.26 16.61 -8.06
N ILE A 206 -5.59 16.58 -8.10
CA ILE A 206 -6.39 16.03 -7.01
C ILE A 206 -6.06 14.54 -6.81
N ASN A 207 -6.01 13.76 -7.89
CA ASN A 207 -5.72 12.33 -7.81
C ASN A 207 -4.26 12.09 -7.41
N PHE A 208 -3.32 12.90 -7.91
CA PHE A 208 -1.91 12.78 -7.59
C PHE A 208 -1.61 13.12 -6.12
N ILE A 209 -2.22 14.15 -5.57
CA ILE A 209 -2.13 14.49 -4.14
C ILE A 209 -2.71 13.35 -3.29
N LEU A 210 -3.86 12.80 -3.68
CA LEU A 210 -4.47 11.66 -2.99
C LEU A 210 -3.52 10.46 -2.92
N ILE A 211 -2.93 10.05 -4.05
CA ILE A 211 -2.05 8.88 -4.07
C ILE A 211 -0.67 9.13 -3.45
N SER A 212 -0.17 10.38 -3.46
CA SER A 212 1.19 10.72 -3.05
C SER A 212 1.28 11.23 -1.61
N MET A 213 0.49 12.24 -1.24
CA MET A 213 0.53 12.80 0.12
C MET A 213 -0.35 12.01 1.09
N ILE A 214 -1.59 11.71 0.68
CA ILE A 214 -2.58 11.12 1.59
C ILE A 214 -2.33 9.61 1.71
N ALA A 215 -2.35 8.86 0.61
CA ALA A 215 -2.22 7.41 0.66
C ALA A 215 -0.78 6.96 0.96
N LEU A 216 0.22 7.46 0.24
CA LEU A 216 1.63 7.12 0.50
C LEU A 216 2.16 7.86 1.72
N GLY A 217 2.17 9.17 1.74
CA GLY A 217 2.74 9.97 2.82
C GLY A 217 2.11 9.62 4.18
N LEU A 218 0.82 9.88 4.35
CA LEU A 218 0.14 9.71 5.63
C LEU A 218 -0.32 8.26 5.87
N GLY A 219 -0.96 7.63 4.89
CA GLY A 219 -1.54 6.29 5.01
C GLY A 219 -0.47 5.22 5.24
N THR A 220 0.59 5.21 4.44
CA THR A 220 1.69 4.25 4.60
C THR A 220 2.47 4.51 5.89
N THR A 221 2.64 5.78 6.30
CA THR A 221 3.25 6.10 7.59
C THR A 221 2.40 5.59 8.77
N ALA A 222 1.08 5.73 8.72
CA ALA A 222 0.20 5.15 9.73
C ALA A 222 0.32 3.62 9.78
N TYR A 223 0.50 2.97 8.63
CA TYR A 223 0.78 1.54 8.55
C TYR A 223 2.13 1.19 9.16
N PHE A 224 3.19 1.96 8.90
CA PHE A 224 4.51 1.74 9.49
C PHE A 224 4.50 1.94 11.01
N ILE A 225 3.81 2.98 11.51
CA ILE A 225 3.60 3.18 12.95
C ILE A 225 2.93 1.95 13.57
N THR A 226 1.90 1.43 12.93
CA THR A 226 1.17 0.25 13.43
C THR A 226 2.04 -1.01 13.38
N THR A 227 2.81 -1.19 12.30
CA THR A 227 3.75 -2.30 12.15
C THR A 227 4.83 -2.28 13.24
N MET A 228 5.37 -1.12 13.54
CA MET A 228 6.39 -0.96 14.58
C MET A 228 5.83 -1.16 15.99
N ARG A 229 4.56 -0.82 16.25
CA ARG A 229 3.94 -0.90 17.56
C ARG A 229 3.27 -2.25 17.84
N LEU A 230 2.56 -2.81 16.85
CA LEU A 230 1.75 -4.02 17.03
C LEU A 230 2.36 -5.27 16.36
N GLY A 231 3.43 -5.09 15.58
CA GLY A 231 4.02 -6.14 14.77
C GLY A 231 3.41 -6.25 13.37
N SER A 232 4.15 -6.89 12.46
CA SER A 232 3.82 -7.01 11.03
C SER A 232 2.50 -7.77 10.80
N GLY A 233 2.25 -8.85 11.52
CA GLY A 233 1.05 -9.66 11.37
C GLY A 233 -0.23 -8.86 11.68
N LYS A 234 -0.30 -8.23 12.87
CA LYS A 234 -1.47 -7.42 13.25
C LYS A 234 -1.64 -6.21 12.33
N ALA A 235 -0.55 -5.52 11.98
CA ALA A 235 -0.62 -4.38 11.07
C ALA A 235 -1.16 -4.78 9.69
N SER A 236 -0.65 -5.88 9.12
CA SER A 236 -1.06 -6.34 7.78
C SER A 236 -2.52 -6.75 7.72
N SER A 237 -3.10 -7.28 8.81
CA SER A 237 -4.51 -7.69 8.83
C SER A 237 -5.48 -6.54 8.52
N PHE A 238 -5.14 -5.29 8.88
CA PHE A 238 -5.99 -4.13 8.54
C PHE A 238 -6.16 -3.94 7.03
N MET A 239 -5.24 -4.48 6.21
CA MET A 239 -5.34 -4.37 4.75
C MET A 239 -6.58 -5.07 4.19
N PHE A 240 -7.17 -6.03 4.90
CA PHE A 240 -8.45 -6.65 4.49
C PHE A 240 -9.60 -5.64 4.38
N ILE A 241 -9.50 -4.45 5.00
CA ILE A 241 -10.48 -3.37 4.87
C ILE A 241 -10.37 -2.65 3.52
N VAL A 242 -9.19 -2.66 2.89
CA VAL A 242 -8.91 -1.88 1.66
C VAL A 242 -9.83 -2.28 0.49
N PRO A 243 -10.06 -3.56 0.16
CA PRO A 243 -10.96 -3.94 -0.91
C PRO A 243 -12.39 -3.42 -0.69
N PHE A 244 -12.88 -3.48 0.55
CA PHE A 244 -14.20 -2.97 0.91
C PHE A 244 -14.29 -1.46 0.69
N SER A 245 -13.28 -0.71 1.14
CA SER A 245 -13.23 0.74 0.92
C SER A 245 -13.06 1.11 -0.56
N ALA A 246 -12.34 0.29 -1.34
CA ALA A 246 -12.20 0.48 -2.78
C ALA A 246 -13.55 0.35 -3.49
N VAL A 247 -14.35 -0.67 -3.17
CA VAL A 247 -15.69 -0.85 -3.78
C VAL A 247 -16.65 0.28 -3.38
N ILE A 248 -16.65 0.71 -2.11
CA ILE A 248 -17.46 1.86 -1.68
C ILE A 248 -17.05 3.13 -2.44
N SER A 249 -15.75 3.37 -2.58
CA SER A 249 -15.25 4.53 -3.34
C SER A 249 -15.70 4.46 -4.81
N SER A 250 -15.58 3.31 -5.46
CA SER A 250 -16.06 3.12 -6.84
C SER A 250 -17.56 3.36 -6.96
N SER A 251 -18.36 2.90 -5.99
CA SER A 251 -19.80 3.16 -5.98
C SER A 251 -20.14 4.65 -5.87
N ILE A 252 -19.45 5.36 -4.98
CA ILE A 252 -19.71 6.80 -4.76
C ILE A 252 -19.25 7.64 -5.97
N PHE A 253 -18.05 7.35 -6.51
CA PHE A 253 -17.45 8.19 -7.55
C PHE A 253 -17.80 7.76 -8.98
N LEU A 254 -18.09 6.47 -9.20
CA LEU A 254 -18.38 5.91 -10.53
C LEU A 254 -19.83 5.43 -10.68
N GLY A 255 -20.66 5.51 -9.63
CA GLY A 255 -22.05 5.06 -9.64
C GLY A 255 -22.21 3.54 -9.75
N GLU A 256 -21.19 2.75 -9.42
CA GLU A 256 -21.25 1.31 -9.48
C GLU A 256 -22.20 0.74 -8.42
N VAL A 257 -23.01 -0.25 -8.79
CA VAL A 257 -23.95 -0.90 -7.86
C VAL A 257 -23.20 -1.83 -6.92
N ILE A 258 -23.39 -1.63 -5.61
CA ILE A 258 -22.80 -2.50 -4.59
C ILE A 258 -23.56 -3.83 -4.57
N ALA A 259 -22.88 -4.92 -4.91
CA ALA A 259 -23.46 -6.25 -4.86
C ALA A 259 -23.56 -6.77 -3.41
N LEU A 260 -24.55 -7.66 -3.15
CA LEU A 260 -24.69 -8.29 -1.83
C LEU A 260 -23.41 -9.04 -1.40
N THR A 261 -22.73 -9.68 -2.34
CA THR A 261 -21.44 -10.36 -2.10
C THR A 261 -20.37 -9.43 -1.56
N THR A 262 -20.37 -8.14 -2.01
CA THR A 262 -19.47 -7.11 -1.53
C THR A 262 -19.75 -6.76 -0.07
N VAL A 263 -21.03 -6.63 0.31
CA VAL A 263 -21.41 -6.35 1.71
C VAL A 263 -20.98 -7.51 2.61
N ILE A 264 -21.28 -8.74 2.21
CA ILE A 264 -20.91 -9.95 2.96
C ILE A 264 -19.37 -10.05 3.07
N GLY A 265 -18.65 -9.89 1.96
CA GLY A 265 -17.19 -9.91 1.94
C GLY A 265 -16.56 -8.84 2.84
N GLY A 266 -17.15 -7.63 2.89
CA GLY A 266 -16.74 -6.57 3.79
C GLY A 266 -16.93 -6.93 5.27
N ILE A 267 -18.03 -7.60 5.63
CA ILE A 267 -18.24 -8.11 6.99
C ILE A 267 -17.14 -9.13 7.37
N PHE A 268 -16.83 -10.07 6.47
CA PHE A 268 -15.75 -11.04 6.70
C PHE A 268 -14.38 -10.34 6.87
N ALA A 269 -14.11 -9.30 6.09
CA ALA A 269 -12.88 -8.52 6.22
C ALA A 269 -12.76 -7.85 7.61
N ILE A 270 -13.84 -7.24 8.10
CA ILE A 270 -13.88 -6.64 9.43
C ILE A 270 -13.74 -7.71 10.52
N MET A 271 -14.41 -8.85 10.37
CA MET A 271 -14.28 -9.99 11.29
C MET A 271 -12.84 -10.51 11.35
N ALA A 272 -12.15 -10.64 10.21
CA ALA A 272 -10.76 -11.05 10.15
C ALA A 272 -9.85 -10.12 10.94
N VAL A 273 -9.99 -8.80 10.74
CA VAL A 273 -9.25 -7.80 11.50
C VAL A 273 -9.51 -7.93 12.99
N TYR A 274 -10.77 -8.08 13.39
CA TYR A 274 -11.14 -8.23 14.80
C TYR A 274 -10.52 -9.49 15.42
N ILE A 275 -10.63 -10.65 14.76
CA ILE A 275 -10.11 -11.93 15.25
C ILE A 275 -8.59 -11.87 15.44
N ILE A 276 -7.85 -11.31 14.47
CA ILE A 276 -6.38 -11.24 14.52
C ILE A 276 -5.90 -10.26 15.61
N ASN A 277 -6.65 -9.18 15.86
CA ASN A 277 -6.20 -8.13 16.77
C ASN A 277 -6.72 -8.28 18.22
N LYS A 278 -7.63 -9.21 18.46
CA LYS A 278 -8.09 -9.57 19.80
C LYS A 278 -7.09 -10.50 20.50
#